data_ea136fb83acf6875f504a5f886911c26
#
_entry.id   ea136fb83acf6875f504a5f886911c26
#
_cell.length_a   1.000
_cell.length_b   1.000
_cell.length_c   1.000
_cell.angle_alpha   90.00
_cell.angle_beta   90.00
_cell.angle_gamma   90.00
#
_symmetry.space_group_name_H-M   'P 1'
#
loop_
_entity.id
_entity.type
_entity.pdbx_description
1 polymer ?
#
loop_
_entity_poly.entity_id
_entity_poly.type
_entity_poly.pdbx_seq_one_letter_code
_entity_poly.pdbx_strand_id
1 'polypeptide(L)'
;MNTVQLLGRIVKDPNVNVTSNTTVAKFTLAVNRFKKGEADFINCVAFGKTAENIANFFFKGNQIAIKGRIQTGSYDAQDGTKKYTTDVVVEGFDFIDGNKKDNNTSSDENINNALMEEMGGDDGDIPF
;
A
#
# COMPACT_ATOMS: atom_id res chain seq x y z
N MET A 1 -7.71 3.34 20.46
CA MET A 1 -6.67 3.53 19.46
C MET A 1 -6.91 2.58 18.31
N ASN A 2 -6.80 3.06 17.11
CA ASN A 2 -7.09 2.25 15.93
C ASN A 2 -5.96 2.52 14.94
N THR A 3 -4.97 1.68 14.93
CA THR A 3 -3.79 1.88 14.11
C THR A 3 -3.38 0.56 13.46
N VAL A 4 -3.04 0.64 12.19
CA VAL A 4 -2.62 -0.52 11.45
C VAL A 4 -1.37 -0.15 10.67
N GLN A 5 -0.39 -1.01 10.67
CA GLN A 5 0.81 -0.80 9.87
C GLN A 5 1.03 -2.06 9.06
N LEU A 6 1.13 -1.91 7.77
CA LEU A 6 1.26 -3.07 6.89
C LEU A 6 2.35 -2.84 5.87
N LEU A 7 3.06 -3.88 5.56
CA LEU A 7 4.04 -3.85 4.48
C LEU A 7 3.64 -4.93 3.51
N GLY A 8 3.40 -4.60 2.29
CA GLY A 8 2.97 -5.58 1.32
C GLY A 8 3.20 -5.11 -0.09
N ARG A 9 2.63 -5.85 -1.02
CA ARG A 9 2.83 -5.58 -2.43
C ARG A 9 1.47 -5.33 -3.07
N ILE A 10 1.39 -4.32 -3.90
CA ILE A 10 0.13 -3.97 -4.55
C ILE A 10 -0.15 -5.01 -5.62
N VAL A 11 -1.35 -5.59 -5.59
CA VAL A 11 -1.67 -6.69 -6.50
C VAL A 11 -2.19 -6.23 -7.84
N LYS A 12 -2.64 -5.00 -7.96
CA LYS A 12 -3.00 -4.46 -9.25
C LYS A 12 -3.02 -2.95 -9.13
N ASP A 13 -2.96 -2.25 -10.24
CA ASP A 13 -2.87 -0.82 -10.20
C ASP A 13 -4.00 -0.21 -9.38
N PRO A 14 -3.73 0.83 -8.64
CA PRO A 14 -4.78 1.44 -7.84
C PRO A 14 -5.93 1.95 -8.69
N ASN A 15 -7.12 1.80 -8.18
CA ASN A 15 -8.31 2.28 -8.87
C ASN A 15 -8.58 3.67 -8.34
N VAL A 16 -8.46 4.67 -9.19
CA VAL A 16 -8.51 6.05 -8.76
C VAL A 16 -9.79 6.71 -9.22
N ASN A 17 -10.46 7.38 -8.30
CA ASN A 17 -11.69 8.08 -8.59
C ASN A 17 -11.48 9.52 -8.20
N VAL A 18 -11.67 10.44 -9.11
CA VAL A 18 -11.50 11.84 -8.81
C VAL A 18 -12.86 12.49 -8.81
N THR A 19 -13.23 13.08 -7.68
CA THR A 19 -14.50 13.78 -7.61
C THR A 19 -14.19 15.25 -7.47
N SER A 20 -15.22 16.07 -7.47
CA SER A 20 -15.00 17.50 -7.34
C SER A 20 -14.44 17.84 -5.99
N ASN A 21 -14.63 17.00 -5.01
CA ASN A 21 -14.19 17.30 -3.67
C ASN A 21 -12.88 16.62 -3.30
N THR A 22 -12.59 15.49 -3.85
CA THR A 22 -11.41 14.78 -3.39
C THR A 22 -11.04 13.66 -4.35
N THR A 23 -9.88 13.10 -4.17
CA THR A 23 -9.43 11.96 -4.94
C THR A 23 -9.47 10.76 -4.02
N VAL A 24 -9.92 9.64 -4.52
CA VAL A 24 -9.99 8.41 -3.74
C VAL A 24 -9.24 7.34 -4.52
N ALA A 25 -8.32 6.66 -3.87
CA ALA A 25 -7.57 5.58 -4.49
C ALA A 25 -7.84 4.32 -3.70
N LYS A 26 -8.21 3.25 -4.39
CA LYS A 26 -8.45 1.98 -3.75
C LYS A 26 -7.50 0.96 -4.32
N PHE A 27 -6.92 0.16 -3.48
CA PHE A 27 -6.01 -0.86 -3.94
C PHE A 27 -6.01 -2.03 -2.98
N THR A 28 -5.50 -3.15 -3.42
CA THR A 28 -5.43 -4.35 -2.59
C THR A 28 -3.97 -4.66 -2.34
N LEU A 29 -3.65 -4.91 -1.09
CA LEU A 29 -2.29 -5.16 -0.69
C LEU A 29 -2.16 -6.62 -0.32
N ALA A 30 -1.13 -7.27 -0.83
CA ALA A 30 -0.86 -8.65 -0.46
C ALA A 30 0.21 -8.63 0.62
N VAL A 31 -0.14 -9.08 1.80
CA VAL A 31 0.76 -9.06 2.93
C VAL A 31 1.11 -10.51 3.26
N ASN A 32 2.39 -10.83 3.23
CA ASN A 32 2.80 -12.19 3.45
C ASN A 32 2.51 -12.65 4.85
N ARG A 33 2.06 -13.87 4.96
CA ARG A 33 1.83 -14.44 6.25
C ARG A 33 3.12 -15.05 6.75
N PHE A 34 3.10 -15.41 8.01
CA PHE A 34 4.24 -16.06 8.61
C PHE A 34 4.57 -17.31 7.81
N LYS A 35 3.59 -18.04 7.37
CA LYS A 35 3.83 -19.26 6.63
C LYS A 35 4.14 -18.91 5.18
N LYS A 36 5.24 -19.43 4.66
CA LYS A 36 5.65 -19.10 3.34
C LYS A 36 4.63 -19.50 2.30
N GLY A 37 4.47 -18.70 1.33
CA GLY A 37 3.55 -19.02 0.25
C GLY A 37 2.13 -18.56 0.47
N GLU A 38 1.82 -18.01 1.63
CA GLU A 38 0.48 -17.55 1.88
C GLU A 38 0.50 -16.06 2.12
N ALA A 39 -0.56 -15.41 1.74
CA ALA A 39 -0.65 -13.97 1.91
C ALA A 39 -2.09 -13.58 2.23
N ASP A 40 -2.22 -12.48 2.94
CA ASP A 40 -3.52 -11.92 3.19
C ASP A 40 -3.72 -10.80 2.21
N PHE A 41 -4.91 -10.71 1.64
CA PHE A 41 -5.20 -9.65 0.70
C PHE A 41 -6.08 -8.65 1.41
N ILE A 42 -5.57 -7.45 1.56
CA ILE A 42 -6.23 -6.45 2.37
C ILE A 42 -6.61 -5.28 1.51
N ASN A 43 -7.87 -4.90 1.58
CA ASN A 43 -8.36 -3.77 0.80
C ASN A 43 -8.00 -2.49 1.50
N CYS A 44 -7.45 -1.56 0.75
CA CYS A 44 -7.00 -0.30 1.29
C CYS A 44 -7.63 0.84 0.50
N VAL A 45 -7.88 1.95 1.18
CA VAL A 45 -8.44 3.11 0.51
C VAL A 45 -7.73 4.33 1.03
N ALA A 46 -7.40 5.25 0.13
CA ALA A 46 -6.73 6.48 0.50
C ALA A 46 -7.55 7.64 -0.05
N PHE A 47 -7.46 8.77 0.61
CA PHE A 47 -8.21 9.94 0.20
C PHE A 47 -7.29 11.14 0.06
N GLY A 48 -7.70 12.09 -0.76
CA GLY A 48 -7.02 13.36 -0.86
C GLY A 48 -5.61 13.27 -1.40
N LYS A 49 -4.71 14.00 -0.78
CA LYS A 49 -3.35 14.04 -1.28
C LYS A 49 -2.66 12.68 -1.20
N THR A 50 -2.94 11.93 -0.19
CA THR A 50 -2.36 10.59 -0.07
C THR A 50 -2.80 9.74 -1.25
N ALA A 51 -4.06 9.87 -1.65
CA ALA A 51 -4.57 9.10 -2.77
C ALA A 51 -3.87 9.53 -4.06
N GLU A 52 -3.66 10.83 -4.23
CA GLU A 52 -3.01 11.30 -5.42
C GLU A 52 -1.59 10.79 -5.49
N ASN A 53 -0.88 10.80 -4.39
CA ASN A 53 0.48 10.33 -4.39
C ASN A 53 0.55 8.84 -4.67
N ILE A 54 -0.35 8.07 -4.10
CA ILE A 54 -0.35 6.65 -4.36
C ILE A 54 -0.66 6.39 -5.82
N ALA A 55 -1.60 7.11 -6.37
CA ALA A 55 -1.96 6.92 -7.76
C ALA A 55 -0.81 7.27 -8.69
N ASN A 56 -0.02 8.27 -8.33
CA ASN A 56 1.05 8.69 -9.19
C ASN A 56 2.31 7.85 -9.09
N PHE A 57 2.57 7.28 -7.94
CA PHE A 57 3.85 6.62 -7.73
C PHE A 57 3.82 5.11 -7.52
N PHE A 58 2.69 4.52 -7.33
CA PHE A 58 2.63 3.10 -7.06
C PHE A 58 1.85 2.35 -8.13
N PHE A 59 2.35 1.21 -8.52
CA PHE A 59 1.71 0.40 -9.53
C PHE A 59 1.72 -1.05 -9.12
N LYS A 60 1.05 -1.87 -9.87
CA LYS A 60 0.99 -3.29 -9.59
C LYS A 60 2.38 -3.83 -9.37
N GLY A 61 2.55 -4.56 -8.32
CA GLY A 61 3.82 -5.19 -8.01
C GLY A 61 4.74 -4.39 -7.12
N ASN A 62 4.45 -3.11 -6.90
CA ASN A 62 5.31 -2.32 -6.06
C ASN A 62 5.11 -2.67 -4.59
N GLN A 63 6.14 -2.51 -3.82
CA GLN A 63 6.07 -2.74 -2.40
C GLN A 63 5.81 -1.41 -1.71
N ILE A 64 4.96 -1.42 -0.71
CA ILE A 64 4.60 -0.20 -0.03
C ILE A 64 4.36 -0.51 1.43
N ALA A 65 4.77 0.39 2.28
CA ALA A 65 4.46 0.30 3.71
C ALA A 65 3.42 1.35 3.99
N ILE A 66 2.32 0.96 4.61
CA ILE A 66 1.26 1.92 4.89
C ILE A 66 0.96 1.96 6.37
N LYS A 67 0.44 3.08 6.79
CA LYS A 67 -0.02 3.26 8.14
C LYS A 67 -1.41 3.80 8.03
N GLY A 68 -2.34 3.30 8.79
CA GLY A 68 -3.71 3.76 8.73
C GLY A 68 -4.55 3.20 9.85
N ARG A 69 -5.82 3.08 9.60
CA ARG A 69 -6.74 2.57 10.60
C ARG A 69 -7.73 1.63 9.92
N ILE A 70 -8.34 0.78 10.71
CA ILE A 70 -9.31 -0.17 10.20
C ILE A 70 -10.66 0.50 10.22
N GLN A 71 -11.41 0.36 9.15
CA GLN A 71 -12.75 0.87 9.08
C GLN A 71 -13.65 -0.23 8.58
N THR A 72 -14.74 -0.47 9.28
CA THR A 72 -15.66 -1.52 8.87
C THR A 72 -16.93 -0.88 8.36
N GLY A 73 -17.65 -1.61 7.56
CA GLY A 73 -18.91 -1.13 7.03
C GLY A 73 -19.79 -2.31 6.68
N SER A 74 -20.95 -2.02 6.14
CA SER A 74 -21.84 -3.09 5.72
C SER A 74 -22.71 -2.58 4.59
N TYR A 75 -23.22 -3.49 3.80
CA TYR A 75 -24.14 -3.13 2.75
C TYR A 75 -25.08 -4.31 2.51
N ASP A 76 -26.22 -4.05 1.92
CA ASP A 76 -27.18 -5.10 1.66
C ASP A 76 -26.91 -5.67 0.29
N ALA A 77 -26.74 -6.97 0.23
CA ALA A 77 -26.47 -7.62 -1.04
C ALA A 77 -27.79 -7.82 -1.76
N GLN A 78 -27.68 -8.13 -3.04
CA GLN A 78 -28.88 -8.28 -3.82
C GLN A 78 -29.71 -9.45 -3.36
N ASP A 79 -29.12 -10.44 -2.74
CA ASP A 79 -29.88 -11.59 -2.30
C ASP A 79 -30.52 -11.32 -0.95
N GLY A 80 -30.44 -10.11 -0.45
CA GLY A 80 -31.10 -9.79 0.81
C GLY A 80 -30.26 -9.97 2.03
N THR A 81 -29.06 -10.48 1.91
CA THR A 81 -28.23 -10.69 3.09
C THR A 81 -27.39 -9.46 3.33
N LYS A 82 -26.94 -9.28 4.53
CA LYS A 82 -26.11 -8.16 4.89
C LYS A 82 -24.66 -8.60 4.78
N LYS A 83 -23.86 -7.84 4.05
CA LYS A 83 -22.46 -8.15 3.89
C LYS A 83 -21.64 -7.13 4.65
N TYR A 84 -20.57 -7.58 5.26
CA TYR A 84 -19.73 -6.71 6.06
C TYR A 84 -18.41 -6.51 5.34
N THR A 85 -17.83 -5.33 5.49
CA THR A 85 -16.56 -5.02 4.86
C THR A 85 -15.58 -4.56 5.90
N THR A 86 -14.30 -4.79 5.63
CA THR A 86 -13.24 -4.33 6.50
C THR A 86 -12.18 -3.76 5.59
N ASP A 87 -11.90 -2.48 5.73
CA ASP A 87 -10.93 -1.83 4.90
C ASP A 87 -9.92 -1.10 5.74
N VAL A 88 -8.76 -0.82 5.18
CA VAL A 88 -7.76 -0.05 5.87
C VAL A 88 -7.75 1.33 5.20
N VAL A 89 -7.99 2.37 5.98
CA VAL A 89 -7.94 3.72 5.47
C VAL A 89 -6.51 4.19 5.67
N VAL A 90 -5.83 4.48 4.56
CA VAL A 90 -4.42 4.80 4.59
C VAL A 90 -4.22 6.25 5.00
N GLU A 91 -3.42 6.46 6.04
CA GLU A 91 -3.14 7.81 6.48
C GLU A 91 -1.73 8.22 6.08
N GLY A 92 -0.89 7.29 5.77
CA GLY A 92 0.46 7.61 5.31
C GLY A 92 1.11 6.38 4.71
N PHE A 93 2.18 6.59 3.99
CA PHE A 93 2.87 5.46 3.39
C PHE A 93 4.33 5.80 3.16
N ASP A 94 5.13 4.76 2.95
CA ASP A 94 6.55 4.93 2.65
C ASP A 94 6.92 4.04 1.49
N PHE A 95 7.89 4.51 0.72
CA PHE A 95 8.42 3.70 -0.35
C PHE A 95 9.38 2.71 0.25
N ILE A 96 9.34 1.50 -0.22
CA ILE A 96 10.23 0.48 0.30
C ILE A 96 11.25 0.11 -0.76
N ASP A 97 10.87 -0.20 -1.97
CA ASP A 97 11.82 -0.56 -2.93
C ASP A 97 11.96 0.60 -3.77
N GLY A 98 12.87 1.12 -3.74
CA GLY A 98 13.11 2.17 -4.53
C GLY A 98 12.72 2.16 -5.82
N ASN A 99 12.29 1.71 -6.30
CA ASN A 99 11.81 1.69 -7.41
C ASN A 99 12.10 2.33 -8.29
N LYS A 100 12.37 2.39 -8.69
CA LYS A 100 12.73 2.79 -9.40
C LYS A 100 12.46 3.00 -10.51
N LYS A 101 11.91 2.87 -10.98
CA LYS A 101 11.61 3.03 -12.09
C LYS A 101 11.94 4.28 -12.51
N ASP A 102 11.97 5.08 -12.03
CA ASP A 102 12.18 6.32 -12.49
C ASP A 102 13.48 6.61 -12.27
N ASN A 103 14.10 6.21 -12.18
CA ASN A 103 15.33 6.38 -12.09
C ASN A 103 15.82 7.57 -12.52
N ASN A 104 15.33 8.21 -12.98
CA ASN A 104 15.81 9.35 -13.48
C ASN A 104 16.54 10.04 -12.45
N THR A 105 16.44 9.93 -11.36
CA THR A 105 17.12 10.70 -10.47
C THR A 105 18.25 9.93 -10.07
N SER A 106 19.21 9.87 -10.85
CA SER A 106 20.32 9.12 -10.50
C SER A 106 20.94 9.56 -9.22
N SER A 107 20.96 10.79 -8.92
CA SER A 107 21.60 11.16 -7.68
C SER A 107 20.83 10.60 -6.52
N ASP A 108 19.57 10.65 -6.58
CA ASP A 108 18.80 10.10 -5.50
C ASP A 108 19.01 8.62 -5.46
N GLU A 109 19.17 8.01 -6.57
CA GLU A 109 19.40 6.66 -6.57
C GLU A 109 20.66 6.33 -5.88
N ASN A 110 21.68 7.05 -6.08
CA ASN A 110 22.92 6.78 -5.44
C ASN A 110 22.76 6.84 -3.94
N ILE A 111 22.09 7.82 -3.49
CA ILE A 111 21.89 7.95 -2.07
C ILE A 111 21.10 6.79 -1.55
N ASN A 112 20.09 6.42 -2.25
CA ASN A 112 19.30 5.31 -1.80
C ASN A 112 20.12 4.04 -1.79
N ASN A 113 20.93 3.85 -2.77
CA ASN A 113 21.72 2.66 -2.80
C ASN A 113 22.67 2.62 -1.62
N ALA A 114 23.25 3.74 -1.30
CA ALA A 114 24.13 3.77 -0.19
C ALA A 114 23.40 3.40 1.09
N LEU A 115 22.26 3.94 1.25
CA LEU A 115 21.50 3.62 2.40
C LEU A 115 21.16 2.16 2.42
N MET A 116 20.75 1.67 1.31
CA MET A 116 20.37 0.33 1.27
C MET A 116 21.53 -0.56 1.55
N GLU A 117 22.65 -0.19 1.12
CA GLU A 117 23.71 -1.03 1.40
C GLU A 117 23.98 -1.06 2.81
N GLU A 118 23.88 0.04 3.46
CA GLU A 118 24.13 0.03 4.77
C GLU A 118 23.17 -0.75 5.50
N MET A 119 22.05 -0.67 5.29
CA MET A 119 21.14 -1.42 5.98
C MET A 119 20.76 -2.49 5.21
N GLY A 120 21.16 -2.44 4.06
CA GLY A 120 20.65 -3.38 3.18
C GLY A 120 20.96 -4.68 3.62
N GLY A 121 22.07 -4.78 3.98
CA GLY A 121 22.36 -6.06 4.27
C GLY A 121 21.29 -6.56 5.14
N ASP A 122 20.97 -5.79 5.98
CA ASP A 122 20.06 -6.33 6.85
C ASP A 122 18.82 -6.45 6.33
N ASP A 123 18.57 -5.72 5.54
CA ASP A 123 17.30 -5.79 5.21
C ASP A 123 17.05 -6.88 4.49
N GLY A 124 17.82 -7.16 3.83
CA GLY A 124 17.50 -8.20 3.02
C GLY A 124 16.91 -9.16 3.91
N ASP A 125 17.23 -9.06 4.98
CA ASP A 125 16.78 -10.03 5.73
C ASP A 125 15.62 -9.78 6.43
N ILE A 126 15.15 -8.79 6.38
CA ILE A 126 14.04 -8.64 7.07
C ILE A 126 13.14 -9.61 6.73
N PRO A 127 12.81 -10.36 7.47
CA PRO A 127 11.98 -11.38 7.15
C PRO A 127 10.66 -10.96 7.30
N PHE A 128 9.99 -10.69 6.63
CA PHE A 128 8.63 -10.45 6.81
C PHE A 128 7.85 -11.63 6.46
#